data_d4a1db055bcaaeccd6a2a5ceebf432c6
#
_entry.id   d4a1db055bcaaeccd6a2a5ceebf432c6
#
_cell.length_a   1.000
_cell.length_b   1.000
_cell.length_c   1.000
_cell.angle_alpha   90.00
_cell.angle_beta   90.00
_cell.angle_gamma   90.00
#
_symmetry.space_group_name_H-M   'P 1'
#
loop_
_entity.id
_entity.type
_entity.pdbx_description
1 polymer ?
#
loop_
_entity_poly.entity_id
_entity_poly.type
_entity_poly.pdbx_seq_one_letter_code
_entity_poly.pdbx_strand_id
1 'polypeptide(L)'
;LPPLIGFLVAGFALNALGQEATPLLDELASLGITLMLFTIGLKLDIRTLIRKEVWGGTIAQSGAWILLGIAALPVPTWLGISHAFPVDFTTAALVAFALSFSSTVAVVKMLEEASELKVRHGRLALGILIVQDIIAVGFLVAATGKIPQQWALALFLLPLLRPVLYWVMQRSGHGELLPLTGLFLALGGYELFEALGVKGDLGALILGILVAGHNKSSELYKTLMSFKDLFLIGFFLSIGFSALPTIEMLY
;
A
#
# COMPACT_ATOMS: atom_id res chain seq x y z
N LEU A 1 -14.54 -16.02 -6.98
CA LEU A 1 -13.73 -14.81 -7.23
C LEU A 1 -13.79 -13.92 -5.99
N PRO A 2 -12.68 -13.33 -5.54
CA PRO A 2 -12.70 -12.37 -4.44
C PRO A 2 -13.69 -11.23 -4.72
N PRO A 3 -14.45 -10.75 -3.73
CA PRO A 3 -15.39 -9.64 -3.90
C PRO A 3 -14.76 -8.37 -4.49
N LEU A 4 -13.46 -8.19 -4.29
CA LEU A 4 -12.66 -7.11 -4.85
C LEU A 4 -12.80 -6.96 -6.37
N ILE A 5 -12.73 -8.08 -7.10
CA ILE A 5 -12.84 -8.09 -8.55
C ILE A 5 -14.24 -7.63 -8.97
N GLY A 6 -15.27 -7.98 -8.19
CA GLY A 6 -16.62 -7.50 -8.41
C GLY A 6 -16.75 -5.98 -8.31
N PHE A 7 -16.13 -5.37 -7.28
CA PHE A 7 -16.15 -3.91 -7.11
C PHE A 7 -15.36 -3.20 -8.22
N LEU A 8 -14.20 -3.75 -8.60
CA LEU A 8 -13.40 -3.21 -9.69
C LEU A 8 -14.17 -3.25 -11.01
N VAL A 9 -14.78 -4.40 -11.35
CA VAL A 9 -15.62 -4.55 -12.57
C VAL A 9 -16.83 -3.62 -12.50
N ALA A 10 -17.46 -3.44 -11.35
CA ALA A 10 -18.56 -2.50 -11.18
C ALA A 10 -18.10 -1.05 -11.45
N GLY A 11 -16.91 -0.66 -10.99
CA GLY A 11 -16.31 0.64 -11.29
C GLY A 11 -16.11 0.85 -12.80
N PHE A 12 -15.54 -0.14 -13.50
CA PHE A 12 -15.39 -0.11 -14.96
C PHE A 12 -16.74 -0.01 -15.68
N ALA A 13 -17.75 -0.76 -15.25
CA ALA A 13 -19.08 -0.72 -15.84
C ALA A 13 -19.75 0.65 -15.67
N LEU A 14 -19.64 1.25 -14.49
CA LEU A 14 -20.17 2.58 -14.21
C LEU A 14 -19.45 3.66 -15.04
N ASN A 15 -18.13 3.58 -15.17
CA ASN A 15 -17.36 4.47 -16.04
C ASN A 15 -17.81 4.32 -17.51
N ALA A 16 -17.97 3.08 -18.00
CA ALA A 16 -18.45 2.82 -19.35
C ALA A 16 -19.88 3.36 -19.61
N LEU A 17 -20.70 3.51 -18.54
CA LEU A 17 -22.02 4.14 -18.60
C LEU A 17 -21.96 5.67 -18.51
N GLY A 18 -20.76 6.26 -18.52
CA GLY A 18 -20.54 7.71 -18.47
C GLY A 18 -20.70 8.32 -17.06
N GLN A 19 -20.64 7.50 -16.01
CA GLN A 19 -20.59 8.01 -14.65
C GLN A 19 -19.15 8.41 -14.32
N GLU A 20 -18.98 9.56 -13.66
CA GLU A 20 -17.67 10.03 -13.21
C GLU A 20 -17.47 9.74 -11.72
N ALA A 21 -16.21 9.51 -11.32
CA ALA A 21 -15.85 9.40 -9.91
C ALA A 21 -16.14 10.72 -9.19
N THR A 22 -16.80 10.65 -8.05
CA THR A 22 -17.04 11.83 -7.22
C THR A 22 -15.86 12.05 -6.27
N PRO A 23 -15.54 13.33 -5.90
CA PRO A 23 -14.49 13.61 -4.90
C PRO A 23 -14.70 12.85 -3.58
N LEU A 24 -15.95 12.63 -3.18
CA LEU A 24 -16.29 11.84 -2.00
C LEU A 24 -15.81 10.38 -2.14
N LEU A 25 -15.90 9.79 -3.33
CA LEU A 25 -15.44 8.43 -3.57
C LEU A 25 -13.92 8.32 -3.38
N ASP A 26 -13.17 9.31 -3.85
CA ASP A 26 -11.70 9.34 -3.71
C ASP A 26 -11.28 9.55 -2.25
N GLU A 27 -12.01 10.38 -1.48
CA GLU A 27 -11.80 10.54 -0.04
C GLU A 27 -12.06 9.22 0.70
N LEU A 28 -13.16 8.54 0.41
CA LEU A 28 -13.48 7.23 1.00
C LEU A 28 -12.44 6.18 0.62
N ALA A 29 -11.95 6.21 -0.62
CA ALA A 29 -10.89 5.32 -1.09
C ALA A 29 -9.59 5.53 -0.29
N SER A 30 -9.19 6.78 -0.10
CA SER A 30 -8.00 7.15 0.69
C SER A 30 -8.12 6.69 2.14
N LEU A 31 -9.28 6.93 2.78
CA LEU A 31 -9.57 6.46 4.13
C LEU A 31 -9.47 4.92 4.23
N GLY A 32 -9.97 4.22 3.21
CA GLY A 32 -9.93 2.76 3.14
C GLY A 32 -8.50 2.22 3.16
N ILE A 33 -7.62 2.80 2.34
CA ILE A 33 -6.20 2.41 2.28
C ILE A 33 -5.51 2.72 3.60
N THR A 34 -5.70 3.93 4.13
CA THR A 34 -5.09 4.38 5.38
C THR A 34 -5.46 3.45 6.55
N LEU A 35 -6.75 3.14 6.71
CA LEU A 35 -7.22 2.21 7.74
C LEU A 35 -6.72 0.78 7.50
N MET A 36 -6.66 0.35 6.26
CA MET A 36 -6.12 -0.97 5.94
C MET A 36 -4.67 -1.09 6.37
N LEU A 37 -3.83 -0.13 6.00
CA LEU A 37 -2.41 -0.16 6.35
C LEU A 37 -2.18 -0.03 7.86
N PHE A 38 -2.96 0.80 8.54
CA PHE A 38 -2.94 0.86 10.00
C PHE A 38 -3.28 -0.49 10.64
N THR A 39 -4.36 -1.15 10.18
CA THR A 39 -4.78 -2.46 10.70
C THR A 39 -3.78 -3.58 10.38
N ILE A 40 -3.09 -3.51 9.23
CA ILE A 40 -1.95 -4.38 8.94
C ILE A 40 -0.84 -4.15 9.96
N GLY A 41 -0.51 -2.88 10.23
CA GLY A 41 0.47 -2.50 11.24
C GLY A 41 0.17 -3.10 12.61
N LEU A 42 -1.10 -3.10 13.04
CA LEU A 42 -1.54 -3.72 14.29
C LEU A 42 -1.26 -5.23 14.39
N LYS A 43 -1.10 -5.92 13.26
CA LYS A 43 -0.87 -7.38 13.17
C LYS A 43 0.54 -7.76 12.76
N LEU A 44 1.32 -6.79 12.29
CA LEU A 44 2.66 -7.02 11.78
C LEU A 44 3.65 -7.20 12.92
N ASP A 45 4.46 -8.25 12.82
CA ASP A 45 5.67 -8.38 13.65
C ASP A 45 6.85 -7.73 12.93
N ILE A 46 7.35 -6.63 13.48
CA ILE A 46 8.48 -5.87 12.92
C ILE A 46 9.72 -6.76 12.70
N ARG A 47 9.87 -7.85 13.48
CA ARG A 47 10.96 -8.79 13.31
C ARG A 47 10.90 -9.51 11.96
N THR A 48 9.72 -9.60 11.37
CA THR A 48 9.55 -10.20 10.02
C THR A 48 10.21 -9.32 8.96
N LEU A 49 10.16 -7.99 9.09
CA LEU A 49 10.75 -7.06 8.12
C LEU A 49 12.28 -7.13 8.08
N ILE A 50 12.92 -7.57 9.17
CA ILE A 50 14.39 -7.65 9.28
C ILE A 50 14.92 -9.01 8.77
N ARG A 51 14.03 -9.94 8.42
CA ARG A 51 14.44 -11.27 7.96
C ARG A 51 15.16 -11.23 6.61
N LYS A 52 16.21 -12.01 6.51
CA LYS A 52 16.98 -12.14 5.25
C LYS A 52 16.13 -12.66 4.10
N GLU A 53 15.15 -13.52 4.39
CA GLU A 53 14.22 -14.08 3.41
C GLU A 53 13.33 -13.00 2.77
N VAL A 54 12.93 -11.98 3.54
CA VAL A 54 12.14 -10.85 3.04
C VAL A 54 12.97 -10.00 2.08
N TRP A 55 14.15 -9.57 2.50
CA TRP A 55 15.04 -8.78 1.66
C TRP A 55 15.53 -9.54 0.43
N GLY A 56 15.93 -10.81 0.62
CA GLY A 56 16.33 -11.67 -0.49
C GLY A 56 15.20 -11.90 -1.49
N GLY A 57 13.97 -12.13 -1.00
CA GLY A 57 12.78 -12.27 -1.84
C GLY A 57 12.47 -11.01 -2.63
N THR A 58 12.51 -9.83 -1.98
CA THR A 58 12.29 -8.55 -2.64
C THR A 58 13.33 -8.29 -3.74
N ILE A 59 14.61 -8.45 -3.43
CA ILE A 59 15.70 -8.24 -4.40
C ILE A 59 15.59 -9.22 -5.56
N ALA A 60 15.33 -10.50 -5.28
CA ALA A 60 15.21 -11.52 -6.31
C ALA A 60 14.01 -11.27 -7.23
N GLN A 61 12.85 -10.93 -6.67
CA GLN A 61 11.65 -10.63 -7.44
C GLN A 61 11.84 -9.37 -8.29
N SER A 62 12.25 -8.25 -7.71
CA SER A 62 12.46 -7.00 -8.46
C SER A 62 13.57 -7.16 -9.50
N GLY A 63 14.67 -7.84 -9.16
CA GLY A 63 15.73 -8.14 -10.10
C GLY A 63 15.26 -9.00 -11.28
N ALA A 64 14.45 -10.03 -11.01
CA ALA A 64 13.88 -10.88 -12.07
C ALA A 64 12.97 -10.05 -13.02
N TRP A 65 12.13 -9.19 -12.50
CA TRP A 65 11.28 -8.31 -13.32
C TRP A 65 12.10 -7.33 -14.17
N ILE A 66 13.14 -6.71 -13.60
CA ILE A 66 14.04 -5.82 -14.34
C ILE A 66 14.74 -6.58 -15.47
N LEU A 67 15.28 -7.77 -15.16
CA LEU A 67 15.93 -8.61 -16.18
C LEU A 67 14.98 -9.04 -17.28
N LEU A 68 13.75 -9.44 -16.93
CA LEU A 68 12.70 -9.78 -17.90
C LEU A 68 12.31 -8.58 -18.77
N GLY A 69 12.16 -7.40 -18.19
CA GLY A 69 11.84 -6.17 -18.93
C GLY A 69 12.94 -5.79 -19.91
N ILE A 70 14.21 -5.88 -19.49
CA ILE A 70 15.35 -5.63 -20.36
C ILE A 70 15.42 -6.70 -21.48
N ALA A 71 15.21 -7.97 -21.15
CA ALA A 71 15.19 -9.07 -22.13
C ALA A 71 14.03 -8.95 -23.12
N ALA A 72 12.95 -8.28 -22.75
CA ALA A 72 11.80 -8.04 -23.62
C ALA A 72 12.00 -6.88 -24.60
N LEU A 73 13.03 -6.03 -24.43
CA LEU A 73 13.34 -4.88 -25.32
C LEU A 73 13.41 -5.22 -26.82
N PRO A 74 14.06 -6.32 -27.23
CA PRO A 74 14.14 -6.66 -28.66
C PRO A 74 12.84 -7.26 -29.23
N VAL A 75 11.87 -7.63 -28.40
CA VAL A 75 10.65 -8.32 -28.84
C VAL A 75 9.80 -7.50 -29.81
N PRO A 76 9.52 -6.19 -29.57
CA PRO A 76 8.77 -5.38 -30.51
C PRO A 76 9.46 -5.27 -31.88
N THR A 77 10.77 -5.14 -31.90
CA THR A 77 11.58 -5.10 -33.15
C THR A 77 11.48 -6.41 -33.90
N TRP A 78 11.52 -7.52 -33.17
CA TRP A 78 11.44 -8.88 -33.75
C TRP A 78 10.05 -9.19 -34.30
N LEU A 79 9.00 -8.61 -33.69
CA LEU A 79 7.61 -8.74 -34.15
C LEU A 79 7.24 -7.73 -35.23
N GLY A 80 8.18 -6.89 -35.69
CA GLY A 80 7.92 -5.89 -36.73
C GLY A 80 7.13 -4.67 -36.28
N ILE A 81 6.94 -4.49 -34.96
CA ILE A 81 6.21 -3.37 -34.35
C ILE A 81 7.20 -2.22 -34.00
N SER A 82 8.30 -2.15 -34.71
CA SER A 82 9.44 -1.28 -34.40
C SER A 82 9.16 0.22 -34.42
N HIS A 83 7.99 0.65 -34.94
CA HIS A 83 7.64 2.07 -35.01
C HIS A 83 6.86 2.58 -33.79
N ALA A 84 6.41 1.70 -32.90
CA ALA A 84 5.51 2.09 -31.83
C ALA A 84 6.23 2.72 -30.61
N PHE A 85 7.44 2.25 -30.24
CA PHE A 85 8.13 2.73 -29.05
C PHE A 85 9.66 2.58 -29.19
N PRO A 86 10.40 3.65 -29.47
CA PRO A 86 11.84 3.65 -29.27
C PRO A 86 12.13 3.68 -27.76
N VAL A 87 12.03 2.51 -27.09
CA VAL A 87 12.32 2.41 -25.66
C VAL A 87 13.82 2.21 -25.51
N ASP A 88 14.51 3.20 -24.97
CA ASP A 88 15.90 3.07 -24.58
C ASP A 88 16.05 2.15 -23.36
N PHE A 89 17.25 1.66 -23.12
CA PHE A 89 17.56 0.74 -22.01
C PHE A 89 17.14 1.31 -20.65
N THR A 90 17.34 2.62 -20.43
CA THR A 90 17.02 3.28 -19.16
C THR A 90 15.51 3.29 -18.92
N THR A 91 14.74 3.68 -19.94
CA THR A 91 13.27 3.70 -19.86
C THR A 91 12.72 2.29 -19.64
N ALA A 92 13.24 1.27 -20.34
CA ALA A 92 12.81 -0.11 -20.11
C ALA A 92 13.13 -0.60 -18.71
N ALA A 93 14.32 -0.31 -18.19
CA ALA A 93 14.70 -0.67 -16.84
C ALA A 93 13.80 0.02 -15.80
N LEU A 94 13.45 1.29 -15.99
CA LEU A 94 12.55 2.03 -15.12
C LEU A 94 11.13 1.48 -15.16
N VAL A 95 10.61 1.18 -16.35
CA VAL A 95 9.27 0.57 -16.50
C VAL A 95 9.24 -0.83 -15.88
N ALA A 96 10.26 -1.65 -16.13
CA ALA A 96 10.36 -2.99 -15.55
C ALA A 96 10.50 -2.92 -14.02
N PHE A 97 11.24 -1.94 -13.50
CA PHE A 97 11.31 -1.69 -12.06
C PHE A 97 9.94 -1.29 -11.50
N ALA A 98 9.23 -0.36 -12.14
CA ALA A 98 7.88 0.03 -11.73
C ALA A 98 6.91 -1.16 -11.74
N LEU A 99 6.97 -2.02 -12.76
CA LEU A 99 6.14 -3.23 -12.86
C LEU A 99 6.54 -4.32 -11.85
N SER A 100 7.70 -4.21 -11.20
CA SER A 100 8.10 -5.15 -10.15
C SER A 100 7.35 -4.97 -8.83
N PHE A 101 6.72 -3.81 -8.64
CA PHE A 101 5.96 -3.53 -7.43
C PHE A 101 4.58 -4.21 -7.47
N SER A 102 4.24 -4.85 -6.36
CA SER A 102 2.94 -5.51 -6.20
C SER A 102 2.00 -4.63 -5.38
N SER A 103 0.70 -4.75 -5.63
CA SER A 103 -0.31 -4.02 -4.86
C SER A 103 -0.44 -4.60 -3.45
N THR A 104 0.02 -3.84 -2.45
CA THR A 104 -0.11 -4.21 -1.03
C THR A 104 -1.57 -4.40 -0.64
N VAL A 105 -2.47 -3.52 -1.12
CA VAL A 105 -3.91 -3.58 -0.84
C VAL A 105 -4.54 -4.87 -1.34
N ALA A 106 -4.29 -5.23 -2.60
CA ALA A 106 -4.86 -6.42 -3.22
C ALA A 106 -4.38 -7.71 -2.54
N VAL A 107 -3.05 -7.82 -2.33
CA VAL A 107 -2.47 -9.04 -1.72
C VAL A 107 -2.92 -9.21 -0.27
N VAL A 108 -2.97 -8.13 0.52
CA VAL A 108 -3.45 -8.20 1.90
C VAL A 108 -4.89 -8.68 1.96
N LYS A 109 -5.75 -8.13 1.13
CA LYS A 109 -7.16 -8.52 1.12
C LYS A 109 -7.34 -9.99 0.71
N MET A 110 -6.59 -10.46 -0.28
CA MET A 110 -6.57 -11.87 -0.66
C MET A 110 -6.11 -12.78 0.49
N LEU A 111 -5.06 -12.40 1.22
CA LEU A 111 -4.57 -13.14 2.37
C LEU A 111 -5.55 -13.10 3.55
N GLU A 112 -6.27 -11.99 3.75
CA GLU A 112 -7.34 -11.90 4.75
C GLU A 112 -8.50 -12.84 4.42
N GLU A 113 -8.99 -12.83 3.20
CA GLU A 113 -10.08 -13.71 2.74
C GLU A 113 -9.71 -15.19 2.84
N ALA A 114 -8.45 -15.53 2.51
CA ALA A 114 -7.91 -16.88 2.68
C ALA A 114 -7.61 -17.25 4.15
N SER A 115 -7.69 -16.29 5.09
CA SER A 115 -7.26 -16.46 6.49
C SER A 115 -5.76 -16.79 6.65
N GLU A 116 -4.94 -16.37 5.69
CA GLU A 116 -3.52 -16.72 5.57
C GLU A 116 -2.55 -15.63 6.04
N LEU A 117 -3.04 -14.48 6.56
CA LEU A 117 -2.18 -13.39 7.05
C LEU A 117 -1.15 -13.83 8.12
N LYS A 118 -1.51 -14.82 8.95
CA LYS A 118 -0.68 -15.27 10.07
C LYS A 118 0.25 -16.44 9.74
N VAL A 119 0.06 -17.09 8.61
CA VAL A 119 0.91 -18.21 8.19
C VAL A 119 2.26 -17.69 7.65
N ARG A 120 3.24 -18.58 7.53
CA ARG A 120 4.61 -18.20 7.16
C ARG A 120 4.68 -17.44 5.83
N HIS A 121 4.05 -17.96 4.79
CA HIS A 121 4.07 -17.34 3.47
C HIS A 121 3.31 -16.00 3.46
N GLY A 122 2.18 -15.86 4.15
CA GLY A 122 1.45 -14.60 4.27
C GLY A 122 2.30 -13.52 4.96
N ARG A 123 2.99 -13.85 6.06
CA ARG A 123 3.91 -12.91 6.72
C ARG A 123 5.11 -12.53 5.85
N LEU A 124 5.65 -13.48 5.08
CA LEU A 124 6.74 -13.18 4.14
C LEU A 124 6.26 -12.28 3.00
N ALA A 125 5.10 -12.58 2.42
CA ALA A 125 4.50 -11.73 1.37
C ALA A 125 4.29 -10.29 1.87
N LEU A 126 3.68 -10.11 3.05
CA LEU A 126 3.53 -8.79 3.67
C LEU A 126 4.87 -8.09 3.88
N GLY A 127 5.87 -8.82 4.37
CA GLY A 127 7.21 -8.26 4.57
C GLY A 127 7.82 -7.77 3.25
N ILE A 128 7.72 -8.55 2.18
CA ILE A 128 8.21 -8.20 0.84
C ILE A 128 7.51 -6.93 0.33
N LEU A 129 6.19 -6.88 0.40
CA LEU A 129 5.40 -5.73 -0.05
C LEU A 129 5.81 -4.44 0.67
N ILE A 130 5.94 -4.48 2.00
CA ILE A 130 6.34 -3.30 2.77
C ILE A 130 7.78 -2.86 2.43
N VAL A 131 8.69 -3.80 2.23
CA VAL A 131 10.06 -3.46 1.80
C VAL A 131 10.04 -2.87 0.38
N GLN A 132 9.19 -3.38 -0.52
CA GLN A 132 8.97 -2.78 -1.83
C GLN A 132 8.47 -1.33 -1.71
N ASP A 133 7.46 -1.06 -0.88
CA ASP A 133 6.95 0.30 -0.66
C ASP A 133 8.04 1.26 -0.16
N ILE A 134 8.91 0.80 0.75
CA ILE A 134 10.05 1.59 1.24
C ILE A 134 11.06 1.86 0.11
N ILE A 135 11.37 0.86 -0.71
CA ILE A 135 12.26 1.00 -1.86
C ILE A 135 11.67 1.97 -2.89
N ALA A 136 10.36 1.89 -3.16
CA ALA A 136 9.66 2.79 -4.08
C ALA A 136 9.77 4.25 -3.63
N VAL A 137 9.55 4.53 -2.33
CA VAL A 137 9.71 5.87 -1.76
C VAL A 137 11.15 6.35 -1.88
N GLY A 138 12.13 5.51 -1.53
CA GLY A 138 13.56 5.84 -1.67
C GLY A 138 13.94 6.15 -3.12
N PHE A 139 13.43 5.35 -4.07
CA PHE A 139 13.64 5.59 -5.50
C PHE A 139 12.99 6.90 -5.96
N LEU A 140 11.75 7.17 -5.56
CA LEU A 140 11.03 8.39 -5.93
C LEU A 140 11.78 9.64 -5.43
N VAL A 141 12.25 9.62 -4.19
CA VAL A 141 13.08 10.70 -3.60
C VAL A 141 14.36 10.90 -4.42
N ALA A 142 15.06 9.82 -4.77
CA ALA A 142 16.28 9.88 -5.57
C ALA A 142 16.02 10.39 -7.00
N ALA A 143 14.94 9.95 -7.64
CA ALA A 143 14.59 10.29 -9.02
C ALA A 143 14.05 11.73 -9.18
N THR A 144 13.23 12.18 -8.21
CA THR A 144 12.58 13.51 -8.28
C THR A 144 13.41 14.63 -7.65
N GLY A 145 14.46 14.29 -6.90
CA GLY A 145 15.22 15.25 -6.10
C GLY A 145 14.39 15.91 -4.97
N LYS A 146 13.14 15.49 -4.78
CA LYS A 146 12.29 15.94 -3.69
C LYS A 146 12.76 15.26 -2.41
N ILE A 147 13.76 15.88 -1.75
CA ILE A 147 14.23 15.42 -0.45
C ILE A 147 13.11 15.68 0.55
N PRO A 148 12.70 14.67 1.36
CA PRO A 148 11.82 14.90 2.50
C PRO A 148 12.33 16.07 3.34
N GLN A 149 11.43 16.82 3.96
CA GLN A 149 11.84 17.94 4.80
C GLN A 149 12.90 17.49 5.81
N GLN A 150 13.81 18.38 6.20
CA GLN A 150 14.86 18.07 7.18
C GLN A 150 14.28 17.47 8.48
N TRP A 151 13.04 17.84 8.81
CA TRP A 151 12.27 17.32 9.94
C TRP A 151 11.82 15.87 9.76
N ALA A 152 11.88 15.29 8.56
CA ALA A 152 11.57 13.88 8.34
C ALA A 152 12.49 12.94 9.13
N LEU A 153 13.70 13.40 9.47
CA LEU A 153 14.58 12.67 10.38
C LEU A 153 13.96 12.49 11.78
N ALA A 154 13.05 13.38 12.20
CA ALA A 154 12.32 13.22 13.46
C ALA A 154 11.41 11.98 13.47
N LEU A 155 11.04 11.41 12.30
CA LEU A 155 10.29 10.18 12.23
C LEU A 155 11.03 8.98 12.84
N PHE A 156 12.37 9.02 12.88
CA PHE A 156 13.16 8.00 13.60
C PHE A 156 12.96 8.05 15.12
N LEU A 157 12.43 9.14 15.66
CA LEU A 157 12.09 9.28 17.07
C LEU A 157 10.68 8.76 17.40
N LEU A 158 9.85 8.39 16.41
CA LEU A 158 8.52 7.84 16.62
C LEU A 158 8.47 6.67 17.62
N PRO A 159 9.44 5.73 17.67
CA PRO A 159 9.45 4.69 18.69
C PRO A 159 9.46 5.22 20.13
N LEU A 160 10.00 6.42 20.37
CA LEU A 160 9.99 7.06 21.69
C LEU A 160 8.57 7.52 22.08
N LEU A 161 7.66 7.73 21.13
CA LEU A 161 6.27 8.07 21.39
C LEU A 161 5.42 6.86 21.84
N ARG A 162 5.98 5.65 21.78
CA ARG A 162 5.28 4.42 22.16
C ARG A 162 4.60 4.48 23.53
N PRO A 163 5.25 4.98 24.61
CA PRO A 163 4.57 5.09 25.91
C PRO A 163 3.37 6.04 25.89
N VAL A 164 3.44 7.14 25.12
CA VAL A 164 2.33 8.10 24.94
C VAL A 164 1.18 7.42 24.19
N LEU A 165 1.48 6.73 23.09
CA LEU A 165 0.49 5.98 22.32
C LEU A 165 -0.19 4.91 23.18
N TYR A 166 0.56 4.21 24.01
CA TYR A 166 0.03 3.21 24.93
C TYR A 166 -0.86 3.85 26.00
N TRP A 167 -0.48 5.00 26.54
CA TRP A 167 -1.30 5.74 27.49
C TRP A 167 -2.63 6.19 26.83
N VAL A 168 -2.61 6.70 25.60
CA VAL A 168 -3.81 7.03 24.83
C VAL A 168 -4.70 5.79 24.67
N MET A 169 -4.13 4.67 24.24
CA MET A 169 -4.84 3.39 24.09
C MET A 169 -5.46 2.90 25.38
N GLN A 170 -4.77 3.06 26.53
CA GLN A 170 -5.32 2.69 27.84
C GLN A 170 -6.53 3.55 28.22
N ARG A 171 -6.45 4.87 27.95
CA ARG A 171 -7.50 5.84 28.26
C ARG A 171 -8.73 5.70 27.38
N SER A 172 -8.61 5.16 26.19
CA SER A 172 -9.72 4.98 25.24
C SER A 172 -10.81 4.00 25.72
N GLY A 173 -10.59 3.33 26.86
CA GLY A 173 -11.57 2.39 27.41
C GLY A 173 -11.83 1.19 26.50
N HIS A 174 -13.04 0.64 26.63
CA HIS A 174 -13.63 -0.39 25.77
C HIS A 174 -14.91 0.19 25.16
N GLY A 175 -15.27 -0.19 23.94
CA GLY A 175 -16.48 0.29 23.28
C GLY A 175 -16.20 1.34 22.19
N GLU A 176 -17.04 2.39 22.09
CA GLU A 176 -17.06 3.31 20.96
C GLU A 176 -15.82 4.22 20.83
N LEU A 177 -15.16 4.55 21.94
CA LEU A 177 -13.96 5.38 21.93
C LEU A 177 -12.76 4.67 21.35
N LEU A 178 -12.70 3.34 21.42
CA LEU A 178 -11.56 2.58 20.91
C LEU A 178 -11.41 2.66 19.38
N PRO A 179 -12.45 2.42 18.55
CA PRO A 179 -12.35 2.61 17.11
C PRO A 179 -12.09 4.07 16.72
N LEU A 180 -12.65 5.06 17.44
CA LEU A 180 -12.34 6.48 17.18
C LEU A 180 -10.87 6.80 17.47
N THR A 181 -10.31 6.23 18.53
CA THR A 181 -8.86 6.36 18.79
C THR A 181 -8.03 5.73 17.68
N GLY A 182 -8.43 4.56 17.19
CA GLY A 182 -7.76 3.92 16.06
C GLY A 182 -7.82 4.75 14.79
N LEU A 183 -8.98 5.32 14.48
CA LEU A 183 -9.16 6.23 13.36
C LEU A 183 -8.26 7.48 13.51
N PHE A 184 -8.27 8.10 14.68
CA PHE A 184 -7.41 9.25 14.98
C PHE A 184 -5.92 8.93 14.83
N LEU A 185 -5.48 7.75 15.28
CA LEU A 185 -4.08 7.33 15.13
C LEU A 185 -3.73 7.04 13.67
N ALA A 186 -4.63 6.40 12.92
CA ALA A 186 -4.41 6.10 11.51
C ALA A 186 -4.28 7.38 10.68
N LEU A 187 -5.25 8.30 10.81
CA LEU A 187 -5.26 9.57 10.09
C LEU A 187 -4.16 10.51 10.58
N GLY A 188 -3.93 10.59 11.88
CA GLY A 188 -2.84 11.39 12.45
C GLY A 188 -1.47 10.91 11.98
N GLY A 189 -1.28 9.61 11.81
CA GLY A 189 -0.07 9.05 11.21
C GLY A 189 0.08 9.41 9.74
N TYR A 190 -1.01 9.32 8.99
CA TYR A 190 -1.05 9.71 7.58
C TYR A 190 -0.66 11.20 7.42
N GLU A 191 -1.37 12.09 8.08
CA GLU A 191 -1.13 13.53 8.01
C GLU A 191 0.27 13.94 8.48
N LEU A 192 0.77 13.31 9.54
CA LEU A 192 2.12 13.58 10.04
C LEU A 192 3.19 13.27 8.97
N PHE A 193 3.05 12.17 8.24
CA PHE A 193 4.00 11.78 7.21
C PHE A 193 3.88 12.66 5.96
N GLU A 194 2.66 12.95 5.51
CA GLU A 194 2.40 13.88 4.40
C GLU A 194 2.99 15.26 4.67
N ALA A 195 2.78 15.81 5.87
CA ALA A 195 3.33 17.10 6.28
C ALA A 195 4.87 17.13 6.25
N LEU A 196 5.53 15.98 6.39
CA LEU A 196 6.99 15.85 6.33
C LEU A 196 7.51 15.50 4.91
N GLY A 197 6.61 15.42 3.92
CA GLY A 197 6.94 15.07 2.55
C GLY A 197 7.25 13.59 2.35
N VAL A 198 6.73 12.73 3.23
CA VAL A 198 6.80 11.27 3.13
C VAL A 198 5.40 10.73 2.87
N LYS A 199 5.28 9.62 2.16
CA LYS A 199 3.98 9.03 1.84
C LYS A 199 3.17 8.74 3.12
N GLY A 200 1.98 9.34 3.25
CA GLY A 200 1.12 9.27 4.44
C GLY A 200 0.71 7.86 4.83
N ASP A 201 0.50 7.01 3.84
CA ASP A 201 0.16 5.60 4.03
C ASP A 201 1.18 4.86 4.92
N LEU A 202 2.48 5.15 4.76
CA LEU A 202 3.52 4.61 5.63
C LEU A 202 3.37 5.08 7.08
N GLY A 203 2.87 6.30 7.28
CA GLY A 203 2.61 6.85 8.61
C GLY A 203 1.54 6.06 9.35
N ALA A 204 0.42 5.76 8.67
CA ALA A 204 -0.63 4.91 9.23
C ALA A 204 -0.10 3.51 9.59
N LEU A 205 0.66 2.88 8.68
CA LEU A 205 1.29 1.58 8.91
C LEU A 205 2.22 1.59 10.13
N ILE A 206 3.10 2.59 10.22
CA ILE A 206 4.09 2.70 11.29
C ILE A 206 3.42 2.94 12.65
N LEU A 207 2.39 3.82 12.71
CA LEU A 207 1.64 4.00 13.95
C LEU A 207 0.89 2.72 14.35
N GLY A 208 0.35 1.97 13.39
CA GLY A 208 -0.21 0.64 13.64
C GLY A 208 0.81 -0.32 14.28
N ILE A 209 2.03 -0.38 13.72
CA ILE A 209 3.13 -1.20 14.26
C ILE A 209 3.52 -0.77 15.67
N LEU A 210 3.57 0.54 15.95
CA LEU A 210 3.94 1.04 17.27
C LEU A 210 2.96 0.65 18.36
N VAL A 211 1.67 0.57 18.05
CA VAL A 211 0.63 0.16 19.01
C VAL A 211 0.30 -1.35 18.97
N ALA A 212 0.89 -2.10 18.05
CA ALA A 212 0.66 -3.54 17.89
C ALA A 212 0.92 -4.38 19.14
N GLY A 213 1.89 -3.98 19.98
CA GLY A 213 2.23 -4.66 21.23
C GLY A 213 1.31 -4.35 22.41
N HIS A 214 0.30 -3.50 22.25
CA HIS A 214 -0.62 -3.16 23.33
C HIS A 214 -1.70 -4.22 23.48
N ASN A 215 -2.18 -4.48 24.71
CA ASN A 215 -3.19 -5.52 25.00
C ASN A 215 -4.50 -5.33 24.23
N LYS A 216 -4.89 -4.07 23.96
CA LYS A 216 -6.10 -3.71 23.20
C LYS A 216 -5.92 -3.73 21.69
N SER A 217 -4.73 -3.98 21.15
CA SER A 217 -4.48 -3.95 19.70
C SER A 217 -5.34 -4.94 18.92
N SER A 218 -5.59 -6.10 19.50
CA SER A 218 -6.46 -7.12 18.89
C SER A 218 -7.93 -6.73 18.89
N GLU A 219 -8.40 -6.04 19.93
CA GLU A 219 -9.76 -5.50 20.02
C GLU A 219 -9.92 -4.35 19.02
N LEU A 220 -8.98 -3.42 19.00
CA LEU A 220 -8.92 -2.31 18.05
C LEU A 220 -8.95 -2.80 16.59
N TYR A 221 -8.14 -3.82 16.27
CA TYR A 221 -8.18 -4.44 14.94
C TYR A 221 -9.58 -4.93 14.56
N LYS A 222 -10.25 -5.65 15.48
CA LYS A 222 -11.60 -6.19 15.22
C LYS A 222 -12.63 -5.09 14.99
N THR A 223 -12.58 -4.02 15.79
CA THR A 223 -13.53 -2.90 15.68
C THR A 223 -13.32 -2.08 14.41
N LEU A 224 -12.07 -1.90 13.97
CA LEU A 224 -11.78 -1.20 12.74
C LEU A 224 -12.04 -2.01 11.46
N MET A 225 -12.13 -3.33 11.56
CA MET A 225 -12.24 -4.20 10.38
C MET A 225 -13.48 -3.89 9.54
N SER A 226 -14.65 -3.67 10.18
CA SER A 226 -15.88 -3.34 9.46
C SER A 226 -15.82 -1.98 8.75
N PHE A 227 -15.21 -0.99 9.39
CA PHE A 227 -15.02 0.33 8.79
C PHE A 227 -14.06 0.27 7.60
N LYS A 228 -12.93 -0.40 7.78
CA LYS A 228 -11.94 -0.62 6.74
C LYS A 228 -12.57 -1.28 5.51
N ASP A 229 -13.34 -2.35 5.69
CA ASP A 229 -13.94 -3.09 4.58
C ASP A 229 -14.96 -2.22 3.80
N LEU A 230 -15.75 -1.39 4.50
CA LEU A 230 -16.65 -0.44 3.87
C LEU A 230 -15.91 0.56 3.00
N PHE A 231 -14.85 1.17 3.51
CA PHE A 231 -14.07 2.16 2.76
C PHE A 231 -13.26 1.55 1.61
N LEU A 232 -12.80 0.29 1.74
CA LEU A 232 -12.10 -0.41 0.67
C LEU A 232 -13.00 -0.68 -0.55
N ILE A 233 -14.31 -0.79 -0.37
CA ILE A 233 -15.25 -0.84 -1.51
C ILE A 233 -15.09 0.43 -2.35
N GLY A 234 -15.06 1.62 -1.69
CA GLY A 234 -14.80 2.89 -2.35
C GLY A 234 -13.49 2.89 -3.15
N PHE A 235 -12.41 2.36 -2.56
CA PHE A 235 -11.11 2.26 -3.23
C PHE A 235 -11.16 1.41 -4.52
N PHE A 236 -11.74 0.21 -4.48
CA PHE A 236 -11.80 -0.63 -5.67
C PHE A 236 -12.74 -0.07 -6.75
N LEU A 237 -13.81 0.60 -6.34
CA LEU A 237 -14.67 1.34 -7.26
C LEU A 237 -13.92 2.51 -7.91
N SER A 238 -13.18 3.31 -7.12
CA SER A 238 -12.40 4.45 -7.63
C SER A 238 -11.35 4.01 -8.66
N ILE A 239 -10.63 2.90 -8.42
CA ILE A 239 -9.73 2.33 -9.43
C ILE A 239 -10.48 1.99 -10.73
N GLY A 240 -11.65 1.36 -10.63
CA GLY A 240 -12.46 1.03 -11.78
C GLY A 240 -12.94 2.27 -12.56
N PHE A 241 -13.20 3.38 -11.88
CA PHE A 241 -13.52 4.64 -12.54
C PHE A 241 -12.32 5.31 -13.24
N SER A 242 -11.10 5.09 -12.75
CA SER A 242 -9.91 5.83 -13.19
C SER A 242 -9.37 5.39 -14.54
N ALA A 243 -9.64 4.19 -15.02
CA ALA A 243 -8.99 3.65 -16.20
C ALA A 243 -9.87 2.63 -16.93
N LEU A 244 -10.61 3.08 -17.95
CA LEU A 244 -10.97 2.17 -19.03
C LEU A 244 -9.71 2.00 -19.90
N PRO A 245 -9.26 0.77 -20.16
CA PRO A 245 -8.26 0.54 -21.18
C PRO A 245 -8.85 0.98 -22.53
N THR A 246 -8.43 2.14 -23.01
CA THR A 246 -8.81 2.63 -24.34
C THR A 246 -8.07 1.80 -25.37
N ILE A 247 -8.75 1.54 -26.50
CA ILE A 247 -8.15 0.84 -27.63
C ILE A 247 -6.86 1.53 -28.10
N GLU A 248 -6.75 2.85 -27.89
CA GLU A 248 -5.55 3.64 -28.18
C GLU A 248 -4.33 3.28 -27.29
N MET A 249 -4.52 2.63 -26.14
CA MET A 249 -3.43 2.09 -25.32
C MET A 249 -2.89 0.74 -25.85
N LEU A 250 -3.55 0.15 -26.85
CA LEU A 250 -3.17 -1.12 -27.48
C LEU A 250 -2.44 -0.94 -28.80
N TYR A 251 -2.34 0.29 -29.31
CA TYR A 251 -1.61 0.71 -30.51
C TYR A 251 -0.53 1.73 -30.13
#